data_d17ff8a3bcc5e90eb7ce7e5a4a97f32f
#
_entry.id   d17ff8a3bcc5e90eb7ce7e5a4a97f32f
#
_cell.length_a   1.000
_cell.length_b   1.000
_cell.length_c   1.000
_cell.angle_alpha   90.00
_cell.angle_beta   90.00
_cell.angle_gamma   90.00
#
_symmetry.space_group_name_H-M   'P 1'
#
loop_
_entity.id
_entity.type
_entity.pdbx_description
1 polymer ?
#
loop_
_entity_poly.entity_id
_entity_poly.type
_entity_poly.pdbx_seq_one_letter_code
_entity_poly.pdbx_strand_id
1 'polypeptide(L)'
;MSQTTSQTTTSKTLGAHHVGLTVPDLDAARAFFVDALGFEQIGAVPDYPAVFVSDGSIMITLWQAEDPGAAVPFDRRANIGLHHLALRVGDPAALESLSRELGGRDDLEIEFEPEALGDSGLRHMMCRIPGNIRLELIAA
;
A
#
# COMPACT_ATOMS: atom_id res chain seq x y z
N MET A 1 1.64 -21.41 14.48
CA MET A 1 1.95 -21.62 14.08
C MET A 1 2.42 -21.88 13.50
N SER A 2 2.62 -21.96 13.22
CA SER A 2 3.12 -22.13 12.74
C SER A 2 3.65 -22.65 11.91
N GLN A 3 4.00 -22.73 11.45
CA GLN A 3 4.47 -23.16 10.73
C GLN A 3 5.02 -23.58 10.00
N THR A 4 5.27 -23.52 9.83
CA THR A 4 5.88 -23.93 9.22
C THR A 4 6.35 -24.56 8.69
N THR A 5 6.48 -24.44 8.67
CA THR A 5 6.97 -25.14 8.14
C THR A 5 7.74 -25.94 7.60
N SER A 6 8.16 -26.06 8.12
CA SER A 6 8.88 -27.19 7.63
C SER A 6 8.64 -27.45 6.19
N GLN A 7 7.94 -26.65 5.70
CA GLN A 7 7.60 -26.76 4.33
C GLN A 7 8.83 -26.55 3.49
N THR A 8 9.24 -27.58 2.79
CA THR A 8 10.27 -27.45 1.78
C THR A 8 9.63 -26.78 0.59
N THR A 9 9.97 -25.54 0.37
CA THR A 9 9.42 -24.85 -0.76
C THR A 9 10.10 -25.24 -2.05
N THR A 10 9.31 -25.40 -3.11
CA THR A 10 9.82 -25.55 -4.46
C THR A 10 9.76 -24.24 -5.23
N SER A 11 9.33 -23.17 -4.59
CA SER A 11 9.24 -21.86 -5.22
C SER A 11 10.60 -21.39 -5.71
N LYS A 12 10.62 -20.78 -6.88
CA LYS A 12 11.82 -20.17 -7.47
C LYS A 12 12.05 -18.75 -6.98
N THR A 13 11.09 -18.17 -6.27
CA THR A 13 11.21 -16.83 -5.73
C THR A 13 11.24 -16.86 -4.21
N LEU A 14 11.73 -15.79 -3.61
CA LEU A 14 11.87 -15.64 -2.16
C LEU A 14 10.90 -14.60 -1.60
N GLY A 15 9.88 -14.24 -2.37
CA GLY A 15 8.91 -13.24 -1.96
C GLY A 15 9.07 -11.95 -2.75
N ALA A 16 8.27 -10.97 -2.41
CA ALA A 16 8.32 -9.67 -3.08
C ALA A 16 9.55 -8.88 -2.63
N HIS A 17 10.21 -8.24 -3.57
CA HIS A 17 11.32 -7.34 -3.29
C HIS A 17 10.81 -5.91 -3.18
N HIS A 18 10.00 -5.48 -4.14
CA HIS A 18 9.38 -4.17 -4.11
C HIS A 18 8.13 -4.20 -4.98
N VAL A 19 7.29 -3.18 -4.81
CA VAL A 19 6.08 -2.99 -5.59
C VAL A 19 6.13 -1.61 -6.23
N GLY A 20 5.94 -1.55 -7.54
CA GLY A 20 5.92 -0.29 -8.27
C GLY A 20 4.50 0.19 -8.52
N LEU A 21 4.24 1.45 -8.22
CA LEU A 21 2.95 2.09 -8.45
C LEU A 21 3.14 3.31 -9.34
N THR A 22 2.37 3.38 -10.41
CA THR A 22 2.28 4.61 -11.21
C THR A 22 1.22 5.49 -10.57
N VAL A 23 1.59 6.72 -10.28
CA VAL A 23 0.74 7.66 -9.53
C VAL A 23 0.54 8.95 -10.34
N PRO A 24 -0.60 9.61 -10.15
CA PRO A 24 -0.88 10.84 -10.89
C PRO A 24 -0.09 12.05 -10.39
N ASP A 25 0.29 12.04 -9.12
CA ASP A 25 1.01 13.14 -8.47
C ASP A 25 2.05 12.54 -7.53
N LEU A 26 3.29 12.55 -7.95
CA LEU A 26 4.39 11.91 -7.22
C LEU A 26 4.57 12.50 -5.82
N ASP A 27 4.50 13.83 -5.70
CA ASP A 27 4.69 14.49 -4.41
C ASP A 27 3.57 14.13 -3.44
N ALA A 28 2.33 14.06 -3.92
CA ALA A 28 1.19 13.69 -3.09
C ALA A 28 1.30 12.23 -2.63
N ALA A 29 1.69 11.32 -3.52
CA ALA A 29 1.87 9.91 -3.17
C ALA A 29 3.01 9.73 -2.17
N ARG A 30 4.13 10.41 -2.40
CA ARG A 30 5.25 10.38 -1.46
C ARG A 30 4.83 10.89 -0.08
N ALA A 31 4.13 12.01 -0.05
CA ALA A 31 3.67 12.59 1.22
C ALA A 31 2.75 11.62 1.97
N PHE A 32 1.88 10.92 1.26
CA PHE A 32 1.03 9.94 1.90
C PHE A 32 1.86 8.84 2.58
N PHE A 33 2.78 8.22 1.85
CA PHE A 33 3.57 7.13 2.43
C PHE A 33 4.49 7.63 3.55
N VAL A 34 5.12 8.77 3.39
CA VAL A 34 6.06 9.29 4.38
C VAL A 34 5.32 9.87 5.59
N ASP A 35 4.35 10.77 5.36
CA ASP A 35 3.71 11.50 6.44
C ASP A 35 2.62 10.70 7.12
N ALA A 36 1.82 9.96 6.37
CA ALA A 36 0.71 9.21 6.95
C ALA A 36 1.13 7.84 7.46
N LEU A 37 2.00 7.14 6.74
CA LEU A 37 2.37 5.77 7.08
C LEU A 37 3.77 5.64 7.71
N GLY A 38 4.54 6.72 7.75
CA GLY A 38 5.86 6.70 8.38
C GLY A 38 6.96 6.04 7.56
N PHE A 39 6.76 5.87 6.26
CA PHE A 39 7.81 5.34 5.40
C PHE A 39 8.95 6.34 5.29
N GLU A 40 10.13 5.83 4.97
CA GLU A 40 11.32 6.65 4.73
C GLU A 40 11.65 6.65 3.25
N GLN A 41 11.96 7.82 2.71
CA GLN A 41 12.43 7.89 1.33
C GLN A 41 13.87 7.38 1.27
N ILE A 42 14.11 6.39 0.44
CA ILE A 42 15.41 5.73 0.32
C ILE A 42 16.07 5.92 -1.04
N GLY A 43 15.41 6.56 -1.97
CA GLY A 43 15.98 6.80 -3.29
C GLY A 43 15.06 7.59 -4.18
N ALA A 44 15.58 7.95 -5.35
CA ALA A 44 14.82 8.69 -6.35
C ALA A 44 15.48 8.53 -7.71
N VAL A 45 14.66 8.69 -8.76
CA VAL A 45 15.12 8.82 -10.14
C VAL A 45 14.54 10.13 -10.66
N PRO A 46 15.31 11.24 -10.61
CA PRO A 46 14.77 12.57 -10.93
C PRO A 46 14.23 12.72 -12.34
N ASP A 47 14.84 12.01 -13.29
CA ASP A 47 14.52 12.20 -14.71
C ASP A 47 13.25 11.50 -15.16
N TYR A 48 12.82 10.46 -14.45
CA TYR A 48 11.60 9.74 -14.83
C TYR A 48 10.35 10.62 -14.63
N PRO A 49 10.00 11.22 -13.45
CA PRO A 49 10.57 11.08 -12.12
C PRO A 49 9.94 9.95 -11.28
N ALA A 50 10.71 9.48 -10.33
CA ALA A 50 10.28 8.42 -9.41
C ALA A 50 10.89 8.64 -8.03
N VAL A 51 10.21 8.10 -7.00
CA VAL A 51 10.67 8.15 -5.62
C VAL A 51 10.50 6.76 -5.01
N PHE A 52 11.46 6.33 -4.21
CA PHE A 52 11.44 5.03 -3.55
C PHE A 52 11.30 5.23 -2.07
N VAL A 53 10.33 4.55 -1.46
CA VAL A 53 10.04 4.65 -0.02
C VAL A 53 10.00 3.26 0.59
N SER A 54 10.34 3.14 1.88
CA SER A 54 10.39 1.85 2.55
C SER A 54 9.90 1.96 3.99
N ASP A 55 9.28 0.91 4.50
CA ASP A 55 8.93 0.78 5.91
C ASP A 55 9.90 -0.14 6.66
N GLY A 56 10.99 -0.53 6.02
CA GLY A 56 11.96 -1.45 6.58
C GLY A 56 11.72 -2.90 6.18
N SER A 57 10.53 -3.23 5.69
CA SER A 57 10.19 -4.58 5.22
C SER A 57 9.95 -4.61 3.73
N ILE A 58 9.20 -3.65 3.21
CA ILE A 58 8.89 -3.59 1.78
C ILE A 58 9.27 -2.21 1.22
N MET A 59 9.77 -2.22 0.01
CA MET A 59 10.02 -0.98 -0.73
C MET A 59 8.88 -0.77 -1.71
N ILE A 60 8.37 0.45 -1.74
CA ILE A 60 7.39 0.88 -2.72
C ILE A 60 8.08 1.88 -3.63
N THR A 61 8.01 1.64 -4.94
CA THR A 61 8.57 2.57 -5.92
C THR A 61 7.42 3.33 -6.56
N LEU A 62 7.47 4.65 -6.44
CA LEU A 62 6.41 5.53 -6.91
C LEU A 62 6.87 6.19 -8.20
N TRP A 63 6.09 6.06 -9.26
CA TRP A 63 6.45 6.50 -10.60
C TRP A 63 5.43 7.50 -11.08
N GLN A 64 5.87 8.68 -11.48
CA GLN A 64 4.98 9.71 -11.99
C GLN A 64 4.37 9.27 -13.33
N ALA A 65 3.04 9.33 -13.42
CA ALA A 65 2.38 9.11 -14.70
C ALA A 65 2.86 10.15 -15.71
N GLU A 66 3.15 9.73 -16.93
CA GLU A 66 3.71 10.61 -17.95
C GLU A 66 2.79 11.77 -18.26
N ASP A 67 1.50 11.51 -18.38
CA ASP A 67 0.48 12.52 -18.61
C ASP A 67 -0.67 12.31 -17.62
N PRO A 68 -0.59 12.93 -16.43
CA PRO A 68 -1.61 12.70 -15.40
C PRO A 68 -3.02 13.07 -15.84
N GLY A 69 -3.14 14.09 -16.71
CA GLY A 69 -4.46 14.52 -17.19
C GLY A 69 -5.11 13.52 -18.12
N ALA A 70 -4.32 12.68 -18.78
CA ALA A 70 -4.81 11.65 -19.69
C ALA A 70 -4.73 10.25 -19.08
N ALA A 71 -4.17 10.11 -17.88
CA ALA A 71 -4.02 8.82 -17.23
C ALA A 71 -5.40 8.26 -16.85
N VAL A 72 -5.53 6.93 -16.97
CA VAL A 72 -6.76 6.25 -16.62
C VAL A 72 -6.71 5.88 -15.14
N PRO A 73 -7.63 6.39 -14.30
CA PRO A 73 -7.65 6.04 -12.89
C PRO A 73 -7.84 4.54 -12.69
N PHE A 74 -7.28 4.02 -11.62
CA PHE A 74 -7.41 2.60 -11.33
C PHE A 74 -8.86 2.23 -11.01
N ASP A 75 -9.32 1.14 -11.62
CA ASP A 75 -10.61 0.53 -11.32
C ASP A 75 -10.38 -0.97 -11.18
N ARG A 76 -10.55 -1.49 -9.98
CA ARG A 76 -10.26 -2.89 -9.66
C ARG A 76 -11.07 -3.88 -10.50
N ARG A 77 -12.19 -3.44 -11.06
CA ARG A 77 -13.08 -4.32 -11.84
C ARG A 77 -12.85 -4.22 -13.33
N ALA A 78 -12.26 -3.12 -13.78
CA ALA A 78 -12.06 -2.85 -15.19
C ALA A 78 -10.61 -3.00 -15.62
N ASN A 79 -9.66 -2.79 -14.71
CA ASN A 79 -8.24 -2.86 -15.04
C ASN A 79 -7.67 -4.21 -14.68
N ILE A 80 -6.97 -4.82 -15.62
CA ILE A 80 -6.21 -6.05 -15.36
C ILE A 80 -4.91 -5.64 -14.67
N GLY A 81 -4.60 -6.26 -13.53
CA GLY A 81 -3.38 -5.98 -12.81
C GLY A 81 -3.59 -6.02 -11.31
N LEU A 82 -2.96 -5.10 -10.61
CA LEU A 82 -3.03 -5.03 -9.16
C LEU A 82 -4.44 -4.69 -8.70
N HIS A 83 -5.07 -5.57 -7.93
CA HIS A 83 -6.40 -5.34 -7.37
C HIS A 83 -6.31 -4.47 -6.12
N HIS A 84 -5.34 -4.75 -5.28
CA HIS A 84 -5.02 -3.95 -4.11
C HIS A 84 -3.65 -4.36 -3.59
N LEU A 85 -3.05 -3.49 -2.77
CA LEU A 85 -1.82 -3.77 -2.06
C LEU A 85 -2.15 -3.85 -0.58
N ALA A 86 -1.70 -4.91 0.10
CA ALA A 86 -1.94 -5.06 1.53
C ALA A 86 -0.62 -4.86 2.29
N LEU A 87 -0.65 -3.99 3.28
CA LEU A 87 0.47 -3.76 4.19
C LEU A 87 0.10 -4.21 5.58
N ARG A 88 1.03 -4.86 6.26
CA ARG A 88 0.81 -5.36 7.61
C ARG A 88 1.02 -4.24 8.62
N VAL A 89 0.11 -4.16 9.59
CA VAL A 89 0.20 -3.26 10.73
C VAL A 89 0.44 -4.11 11.98
N GLY A 90 1.07 -3.55 12.99
CA GLY A 90 1.59 -4.29 14.13
C GLY A 90 0.57 -5.14 14.87
N ASP A 91 -0.59 -4.56 15.21
CA ASP A 91 -1.66 -5.27 15.91
C ASP A 91 -2.99 -4.55 15.70
N PRO A 92 -4.11 -5.14 16.15
CA PRO A 92 -5.42 -4.50 15.97
C PRO A 92 -5.54 -3.11 16.59
N ALA A 93 -4.90 -2.87 17.74
CA ALA A 93 -4.95 -1.54 18.36
C ALA A 93 -4.23 -0.51 17.51
N ALA A 94 -3.09 -0.89 16.93
CA ALA A 94 -2.36 -0.02 16.02
C ALA A 94 -3.19 0.28 14.76
N LEU A 95 -3.92 -0.71 14.26
CA LEU A 95 -4.79 -0.51 13.11
C LEU A 95 -5.92 0.47 13.42
N GLU A 96 -6.55 0.35 14.59
CA GLU A 96 -7.59 1.29 15.00
C GLU A 96 -7.05 2.71 15.14
N SER A 97 -5.87 2.84 15.73
CA SER A 97 -5.21 4.14 15.88
C SER A 97 -4.89 4.76 14.54
N LEU A 98 -4.32 3.96 13.62
CA LEU A 98 -3.99 4.42 12.29
C LEU A 98 -5.24 4.82 11.51
N SER A 99 -6.32 4.05 11.66
CA SER A 99 -7.59 4.36 11.01
C SER A 99 -8.10 5.76 11.41
N ARG A 100 -7.99 6.09 12.69
CA ARG A 100 -8.41 7.41 13.19
C ARG A 100 -7.55 8.52 12.60
N GLU A 101 -6.23 8.29 12.53
CA GLU A 101 -5.32 9.27 11.92
C GLU A 101 -5.62 9.48 10.44
N LEU A 102 -5.82 8.39 9.71
CA LEU A 102 -6.13 8.46 8.28
C LEU A 102 -7.46 9.14 8.02
N GLY A 103 -8.43 8.95 8.91
CA GLY A 103 -9.74 9.58 8.80
C GLY A 103 -9.70 11.12 8.86
N GLY A 104 -8.63 11.69 9.42
CA GLY A 104 -8.44 13.13 9.47
C GLY A 104 -7.75 13.72 8.25
N ARG A 105 -7.33 12.89 7.30
CA ARG A 105 -6.64 13.36 6.10
C ARG A 105 -7.62 13.50 4.95
N ASP A 106 -7.32 14.40 4.03
CA ASP A 106 -8.16 14.64 2.86
C ASP A 106 -7.51 14.13 1.56
N ASP A 107 -6.35 13.46 1.65
CA ASP A 107 -5.65 12.92 0.49
C ASP A 107 -5.94 11.44 0.23
N LEU A 108 -6.94 10.88 0.90
CA LEU A 108 -7.38 9.50 0.68
C LEU A 108 -8.85 9.38 1.01
N GLU A 109 -9.45 8.26 0.58
CA GLU A 109 -10.81 7.90 0.97
C GLU A 109 -10.79 6.56 1.69
N ILE A 110 -11.48 6.45 2.82
CA ILE A 110 -11.62 5.18 3.52
C ILE A 110 -12.80 4.45 2.89
N GLU A 111 -12.50 3.28 2.31
CA GLU A 111 -13.52 2.45 1.68
C GLU A 111 -14.32 1.70 2.74
N PHE A 112 -13.63 1.13 3.73
CA PHE A 112 -14.26 0.61 4.94
C PHE A 112 -13.26 0.67 6.11
N GLU A 113 -13.80 0.92 7.31
CA GLU A 113 -13.03 0.99 8.54
C GLU A 113 -12.66 -0.39 9.04
N PRO A 114 -11.76 -0.51 10.04
CA PRO A 114 -11.32 -1.83 10.51
C PRO A 114 -12.47 -2.75 10.87
N GLU A 115 -12.43 -3.96 10.34
CA GLU A 115 -13.41 -5.00 10.58
C GLU A 115 -12.75 -6.36 10.49
N ALA A 116 -13.45 -7.38 10.95
CA ALA A 116 -12.96 -8.74 10.88
C ALA A 116 -12.85 -9.18 9.41
N LEU A 117 -11.77 -9.86 9.09
CA LEU A 117 -11.58 -10.48 7.77
C LEU A 117 -12.09 -11.92 7.86
N GLY A 118 -13.40 -12.09 7.66
CA GLY A 118 -14.03 -13.38 7.77
C GLY A 118 -13.72 -14.03 9.11
N ASP A 119 -13.39 -15.30 9.10
CA ASP A 119 -13.05 -16.08 10.30
C ASP A 119 -11.55 -16.25 10.47
N SER A 120 -10.75 -15.44 9.80
CA SER A 120 -9.29 -15.58 9.80
C SER A 120 -8.61 -15.20 11.11
N GLY A 121 -9.28 -14.44 11.97
CA GLY A 121 -8.68 -13.84 13.16
C GLY A 121 -7.97 -12.53 12.87
N LEU A 122 -7.91 -12.13 11.62
CA LEU A 122 -7.30 -10.87 11.19
C LEU A 122 -8.34 -9.76 11.15
N ARG A 123 -7.87 -8.53 11.31
CA ARG A 123 -8.69 -7.34 11.09
C ARG A 123 -8.05 -6.53 9.97
N HIS A 124 -8.86 -5.89 9.19
CA HIS A 124 -8.36 -5.11 8.07
C HIS A 124 -9.24 -3.90 7.78
N MET A 125 -8.67 -2.96 7.06
CA MET A 125 -9.39 -1.82 6.50
C MET A 125 -8.90 -1.60 5.08
N MET A 126 -9.68 -0.89 4.28
CA MET A 126 -9.31 -0.56 2.91
C MET A 126 -9.46 0.94 2.70
N CYS A 127 -8.46 1.54 2.07
CA CYS A 127 -8.56 2.93 1.65
C CYS A 127 -8.11 3.07 0.19
N ARG A 128 -8.45 4.20 -0.40
CA ARG A 128 -8.02 4.55 -1.75
C ARG A 128 -7.14 5.77 -1.65
N ILE A 129 -5.90 5.61 -2.07
CA ILE A 129 -4.90 6.67 -2.06
C ILE A 129 -4.90 7.37 -3.42
N PRO A 130 -4.15 8.48 -3.60
CA PRO A 130 -4.16 9.20 -4.88
C PRO A 130 -3.95 8.27 -6.08
N GLY A 131 -4.76 8.47 -7.10
CA GLY A 131 -4.80 7.59 -8.27
C GLY A 131 -5.84 6.48 -8.14
N ASN A 132 -6.65 6.51 -7.08
CA ASN A 132 -7.67 5.50 -6.79
C ASN A 132 -7.08 4.11 -6.53
N ILE A 133 -5.81 4.08 -6.14
CA ILE A 133 -5.11 2.83 -5.82
C ILE A 133 -5.63 2.32 -4.47
N ARG A 134 -6.02 1.06 -4.42
CA ARG A 134 -6.57 0.46 -3.21
C ARG A 134 -5.46 -0.07 -2.32
N LEU A 135 -5.44 0.42 -1.09
CA LEU A 135 -4.47 0.01 -0.07
C LEU A 135 -5.22 -0.63 1.08
N GLU A 136 -4.87 -1.88 1.37
CA GLU A 136 -5.40 -2.60 2.53
C GLU A 136 -4.38 -2.52 3.66
N LEU A 137 -4.86 -2.28 4.88
CA LEU A 137 -4.04 -2.35 6.08
C LEU A 137 -4.59 -3.49 6.92
N ILE A 138 -3.71 -4.42 7.33
CA ILE A 138 -4.14 -5.67 7.92
C ILE A 138 -3.31 -6.01 9.17
N ALA A 139 -3.98 -6.48 10.21
CA ALA A 139 -3.35 -6.79 11.49
C ALA A 139 -3.93 -8.07 12.09
N ALA A 140 -3.10 -8.74 12.86
CA ALA A 140 -3.50 -9.95 13.58
C ALA A 140 -3.63 -9.68 15.07
#